data_27c2b1b149238b919e0b63f2d1f8e245
#
_entry.id   27c2b1b149238b919e0b63f2d1f8e245
#
_cell.length_a   1.000
_cell.length_b   1.000
_cell.length_c   1.000
_cell.angle_alpha   90.00
_cell.angle_beta   90.00
_cell.angle_gamma   90.00
#
_symmetry.space_group_name_H-M   'P 1'
#
loop_
_entity.id
_entity.type
_entity.pdbx_description
1 polymer ?
#
loop_
_entity_poly.entity_id
_entity_poly.type
_entity_poly.pdbx_seq_one_letter_code
_entity_poly.pdbx_strand_id
1 'polypeptide(L)'
;MQQKRPKLKQGDSVKNTLKHASVAAHLPVDLPDALLVGRVWRNDVNGPSVVVVRNGEVFDITALAPTVSDLLERDDLVAFVHSAQGQSLGRVEGLIEPALSGAQDAPVRLLAPNDLQAIKACGVTFAVSLLERVIEEQAGGNPAKADELRASLLKDIGADLSAIKPGSPEAEKLKQQFIARGAWSQYMEVGIGPYAEVFSKSQPMSAVGFGADVGLHPESKWNNPEPEIVLAVNSRAQVVGATLGNDVNLRDIEGRSALLLGKAKDNNASCGIGPFIRLFDERFTIDTVRGAELRLAIEGAEDGFRLDGESHMRQISRDPLDLVSQTSGAHHQYPDGFMLFLGTMFSPIKDRGAPGAGFTHKLGDRVSISSASLGMLVNHVYRSDEVTPWTFGVRALYRNLAQRGLLN
;
A
#
# COMPACT_ATOMS: atom_id res chain seq x y z
N MET A 1 -27.49 -0.18 -15.54
CA MET A 1 -28.13 0.87 -14.74
C MET A 1 -27.01 1.61 -14.02
N GLN A 2 -26.66 2.80 -14.51
CA GLN A 2 -25.68 3.66 -13.86
C GLN A 2 -26.33 4.27 -12.63
N GLN A 3 -25.96 3.83 -11.44
CA GLN A 3 -26.28 4.56 -10.22
C GLN A 3 -25.44 5.82 -10.16
N LYS A 4 -26.09 6.96 -10.31
CA LYS A 4 -25.49 8.28 -10.11
C LYS A 4 -24.98 8.38 -8.67
N ARG A 5 -23.72 8.81 -8.50
CA ARG A 5 -23.20 9.27 -7.20
C ARG A 5 -24.22 10.18 -6.53
N PRO A 6 -24.47 10.08 -5.22
CA PRO A 6 -25.27 11.07 -4.55
C PRO A 6 -24.59 12.44 -4.75
N LYS A 7 -25.27 13.36 -5.41
CA LYS A 7 -24.82 14.76 -5.50
C LYS A 7 -24.87 15.31 -4.07
N LEU A 8 -23.70 15.54 -3.49
CA LEU A 8 -23.57 16.38 -2.32
C LEU A 8 -24.23 17.72 -2.66
N LYS A 9 -25.22 18.12 -1.87
CA LYS A 9 -25.88 19.42 -2.02
C LYS A 9 -24.79 20.48 -1.91
N GLN A 10 -24.68 21.34 -2.92
CA GLN A 10 -23.92 22.57 -2.86
C GLN A 10 -24.47 23.42 -1.70
N GLY A 11 -23.91 23.24 -0.51
CA GLY A 11 -23.96 24.19 0.57
C GLY A 11 -22.76 25.12 0.40
N ASP A 12 -23.02 26.40 0.56
CA ASP A 12 -22.14 27.53 0.29
C ASP A 12 -20.66 27.32 0.60
N SER A 13 -19.83 27.68 -0.36
CA SER A 13 -18.40 27.58 -0.38
C SER A 13 -17.73 28.19 0.86
N VAL A 14 -17.37 27.35 1.80
CA VAL A 14 -16.13 27.58 2.53
C VAL A 14 -15.05 27.11 1.56
N LYS A 15 -14.48 28.03 0.78
CA LYS A 15 -13.22 27.86 0.07
C LYS A 15 -12.13 27.65 1.12
N ASN A 16 -12.06 26.44 1.65
CA ASN A 16 -10.89 26.01 2.38
C ASN A 16 -9.82 25.80 1.30
N THR A 17 -8.95 26.78 1.16
CA THR A 17 -7.75 26.71 0.33
C THR A 17 -6.83 25.66 0.94
N LEU A 18 -7.15 24.38 0.77
CA LEU A 18 -6.18 23.32 0.74
C LEU A 18 -5.24 23.73 -0.39
N LYS A 19 -4.03 24.17 -0.05
CA LYS A 19 -2.95 24.34 -1.01
C LYS A 19 -2.79 22.96 -1.64
N HIS A 20 -3.42 22.75 -2.80
CA HIS A 20 -3.17 21.55 -3.59
C HIS A 20 -1.67 21.51 -3.79
N ALA A 21 -1.04 20.45 -3.26
CA ALA A 21 0.35 20.18 -3.55
C ALA A 21 0.50 20.25 -5.07
N SER A 22 1.55 20.90 -5.56
CA SER A 22 1.78 20.97 -7.01
C SER A 22 1.81 19.54 -7.57
N VAL A 23 1.42 19.36 -8.82
CA VAL A 23 1.48 18.02 -9.48
C VAL A 23 2.85 17.39 -9.33
N ALA A 24 3.91 18.20 -9.38
CA ALA A 24 5.29 17.76 -9.15
C ALA A 24 5.51 17.11 -7.77
N ALA A 25 4.75 17.50 -6.75
CA ALA A 25 4.87 16.89 -5.41
C ALA A 25 4.34 15.45 -5.33
N HIS A 26 3.63 14.99 -6.36
CA HIS A 26 3.12 13.62 -6.44
C HIS A 26 4.08 12.66 -7.17
N LEU A 27 5.18 13.17 -7.67
CA LEU A 27 6.20 12.44 -8.44
C LEU A 27 7.52 12.40 -7.66
N PRO A 28 8.42 11.46 -7.94
CA PRO A 28 9.75 11.44 -7.33
C PRO A 28 10.47 12.78 -7.52
N VAL A 29 11.22 13.23 -6.51
CA VAL A 29 11.93 14.51 -6.56
C VAL A 29 13.00 14.58 -7.67
N ASP A 30 13.48 13.42 -8.09
CA ASP A 30 14.45 13.20 -9.14
C ASP A 30 13.79 12.62 -10.41
N LEU A 31 12.55 12.96 -10.70
CA LEU A 31 11.75 12.45 -11.82
C LEU A 31 12.51 12.32 -13.15
N PRO A 32 13.36 13.28 -13.58
CA PRO A 32 14.08 13.15 -14.86
C PRO A 32 14.98 11.90 -14.92
N ASP A 33 15.48 11.45 -13.78
CA ASP A 33 16.38 10.31 -13.67
C ASP A 33 15.67 9.01 -13.22
N ALA A 34 14.43 9.12 -12.72
CA ALA A 34 13.70 7.98 -12.19
C ALA A 34 13.11 7.10 -13.31
N LEU A 35 13.39 5.80 -13.26
CA LEU A 35 12.77 4.81 -14.14
C LEU A 35 11.45 4.36 -13.53
N LEU A 36 10.34 4.80 -14.11
CA LEU A 36 9.01 4.52 -13.59
C LEU A 36 8.22 3.63 -14.55
N VAL A 37 7.59 2.61 -13.97
CA VAL A 37 6.69 1.68 -14.68
C VAL A 37 5.31 1.76 -14.04
N GLY A 38 4.28 1.71 -14.85
CA GLY A 38 2.92 1.76 -14.35
C GLY A 38 1.92 1.15 -15.30
N ARG A 39 0.65 1.33 -14.96
CA ARG A 39 -0.48 0.94 -15.78
C ARG A 39 -1.47 2.09 -15.89
N VAL A 40 -2.08 2.18 -17.05
CA VAL A 40 -3.18 3.10 -17.31
C VAL A 40 -4.35 2.34 -17.92
N TRP A 41 -5.56 2.79 -17.62
CA TRP A 41 -6.73 2.42 -18.41
C TRP A 41 -6.81 3.34 -19.62
N ARG A 42 -7.00 2.77 -20.79
CA ARG A 42 -7.24 3.49 -22.03
C ARG A 42 -8.65 3.22 -22.55
N ASN A 43 -9.43 4.29 -22.74
CA ASN A 43 -10.81 4.15 -23.21
C ASN A 43 -10.88 3.68 -24.67
N ASP A 44 -9.91 4.07 -25.51
CA ASP A 44 -9.85 3.72 -26.94
C ASP A 44 -9.63 2.21 -27.18
N VAL A 45 -8.94 1.52 -26.27
CA VAL A 45 -8.74 0.05 -26.31
C VAL A 45 -9.59 -0.69 -25.29
N ASN A 46 -10.42 0.02 -24.53
CA ASN A 46 -11.28 -0.49 -23.48
C ASN A 46 -10.55 -1.47 -22.53
N GLY A 47 -9.35 -1.09 -22.10
CA GLY A 47 -8.51 -1.97 -21.30
C GLY A 47 -7.24 -1.31 -20.76
N PRO A 48 -6.50 -2.07 -19.93
CA PRO A 48 -5.24 -1.60 -19.37
C PRO A 48 -4.12 -1.60 -20.42
N SER A 49 -3.19 -0.69 -20.23
CA SER A 49 -1.91 -0.62 -20.96
C SER A 49 -0.76 -0.48 -19.98
N VAL A 50 0.35 -1.17 -20.27
CA VAL A 50 1.62 -1.04 -19.57
C VAL A 50 2.33 0.22 -20.05
N VAL A 51 2.75 1.06 -19.13
CA VAL A 51 3.43 2.31 -19.47
C VAL A 51 4.76 2.45 -18.77
N VAL A 52 5.67 3.17 -19.40
CA VAL A 52 6.91 3.67 -18.81
C VAL A 52 6.91 5.18 -18.82
N VAL A 53 7.53 5.80 -17.81
CA VAL A 53 7.75 7.25 -17.75
C VAL A 53 9.22 7.53 -17.91
N ARG A 54 9.56 8.35 -18.89
CA ARG A 54 10.94 8.79 -19.18
C ARG A 54 10.94 10.29 -19.41
N ASN A 55 11.79 11.01 -18.73
CA ASN A 55 11.88 12.48 -18.84
C ASN A 55 10.51 13.18 -18.62
N GLY A 56 9.66 12.60 -17.78
CA GLY A 56 8.31 13.10 -17.51
C GLY A 56 7.30 12.87 -18.63
N GLU A 57 7.62 12.10 -19.66
CA GLU A 57 6.70 11.68 -20.71
C GLU A 57 6.32 10.21 -20.56
N VAL A 58 5.05 9.89 -20.81
CA VAL A 58 4.45 8.55 -20.65
C VAL A 58 4.38 7.85 -22.00
N PHE A 59 4.90 6.63 -22.07
CA PHE A 59 4.88 5.80 -23.27
C PHE A 59 4.13 4.50 -23.02
N ASP A 60 3.13 4.19 -23.84
CA ASP A 60 2.48 2.87 -23.85
C ASP A 60 3.39 1.87 -24.55
N ILE A 61 3.84 0.86 -23.82
CA ILE A 61 4.72 -0.20 -24.29
C ILE A 61 4.03 -1.58 -24.30
N THR A 62 2.71 -1.62 -24.21
CA THR A 62 1.94 -2.88 -24.10
C THR A 62 2.21 -3.84 -25.26
N ALA A 63 2.53 -3.33 -26.45
CA ALA A 63 2.91 -4.16 -27.60
C ALA A 63 4.23 -4.89 -27.43
N LEU A 64 5.09 -4.43 -26.51
CA LEU A 64 6.42 -4.99 -26.22
C LEU A 64 6.43 -5.81 -24.92
N ALA A 65 5.56 -5.47 -23.97
CA ALA A 65 5.34 -6.18 -22.72
C ALA A 65 3.84 -6.10 -22.38
N PRO A 66 3.05 -7.13 -22.71
CA PRO A 66 1.59 -7.12 -22.56
C PRO A 66 1.10 -6.93 -21.13
N THR A 67 1.90 -7.35 -20.16
CA THR A 67 1.62 -7.21 -18.73
C THR A 67 2.82 -6.60 -18.00
N VAL A 68 2.58 -6.06 -16.81
CA VAL A 68 3.67 -5.65 -15.92
C VAL A 68 4.43 -6.88 -15.43
N SER A 69 3.76 -8.02 -15.25
CA SER A 69 4.43 -9.28 -14.93
C SER A 69 5.46 -9.64 -16.00
N ASP A 70 5.08 -9.66 -17.29
CA ASP A 70 6.03 -9.92 -18.39
C ASP A 70 7.20 -8.93 -18.39
N LEU A 71 6.92 -7.65 -18.11
CA LEU A 71 7.96 -6.63 -18.08
C LEU A 71 8.98 -6.88 -16.97
N LEU A 72 8.51 -7.19 -15.74
CA LEU A 72 9.37 -7.36 -14.57
C LEU A 72 10.16 -8.69 -14.58
N GLU A 73 9.82 -9.64 -15.45
CA GLU A 73 10.56 -10.88 -15.66
C GLU A 73 11.81 -10.72 -16.56
N ARG A 74 11.98 -9.58 -17.20
CA ARG A 74 13.09 -9.35 -18.14
C ARG A 74 14.43 -9.26 -17.42
N ASP A 75 15.43 -9.97 -17.94
CA ASP A 75 16.80 -9.89 -17.45
C ASP A 75 17.46 -8.54 -17.82
N ASP A 76 17.03 -7.92 -18.93
CA ASP A 76 17.50 -6.63 -19.41
C ASP A 76 16.58 -5.46 -19.03
N LEU A 77 15.79 -5.60 -17.97
CA LEU A 77 14.68 -4.72 -17.59
C LEU A 77 15.03 -3.22 -17.67
N VAL A 78 16.12 -2.80 -17.03
CA VAL A 78 16.56 -1.40 -16.97
C VAL A 78 16.91 -0.88 -18.38
N ALA A 79 17.72 -1.63 -19.13
CA ALA A 79 18.11 -1.26 -20.48
C ALA A 79 16.90 -1.24 -21.44
N PHE A 80 15.99 -2.20 -21.27
CA PHE A 80 14.75 -2.26 -22.05
C PHE A 80 13.87 -1.03 -21.78
N VAL A 81 13.61 -0.68 -20.51
CA VAL A 81 12.76 0.49 -20.17
C VAL A 81 13.37 1.79 -20.69
N HIS A 82 14.70 1.92 -20.67
CA HIS A 82 15.37 3.08 -21.28
C HIS A 82 15.14 3.21 -22.79
N SER A 83 15.10 2.08 -23.51
CA SER A 83 15.10 2.06 -24.99
C SER A 83 13.75 1.71 -25.61
N ALA A 84 12.81 1.13 -24.84
CA ALA A 84 11.52 0.67 -25.37
C ALA A 84 10.77 1.78 -26.12
N GLN A 85 10.46 1.53 -27.38
CA GLN A 85 9.67 2.45 -28.20
C GLN A 85 8.20 2.17 -27.98
N GLY A 86 7.43 3.21 -27.69
CA GLY A 86 6.00 3.12 -27.43
C GLY A 86 5.24 4.34 -27.94
N GLN A 87 3.92 4.24 -27.96
CA GLN A 87 3.07 5.38 -28.26
C GLN A 87 3.15 6.39 -27.12
N SER A 88 3.49 7.64 -27.41
CA SER A 88 3.39 8.72 -26.42
C SER A 88 1.93 8.94 -26.01
N LEU A 89 1.69 8.99 -24.72
CA LEU A 89 0.42 9.37 -24.10
C LEU A 89 0.47 10.79 -23.51
N GLY A 90 1.55 11.53 -23.76
CA GLY A 90 1.78 12.88 -23.30
C GLY A 90 2.56 12.93 -21.97
N ARG A 91 2.48 14.08 -21.31
CA ARG A 91 3.20 14.35 -20.07
C ARG A 91 2.54 13.63 -18.87
N VAL A 92 3.35 13.19 -17.92
CA VAL A 92 2.88 12.47 -16.71
C VAL A 92 1.93 13.32 -15.87
N GLU A 93 2.10 14.63 -15.87
CA GLU A 93 1.20 15.57 -15.21
C GLU A 93 -0.25 15.43 -15.73
N GLY A 94 -0.42 15.14 -17.01
CA GLY A 94 -1.73 14.88 -17.64
C GLY A 94 -2.44 13.61 -17.14
N LEU A 95 -1.73 12.71 -16.43
CA LEU A 95 -2.33 11.56 -15.74
C LEU A 95 -2.65 11.88 -14.27
N ILE A 96 -1.80 12.67 -13.64
CA ILE A 96 -1.92 13.01 -12.20
C ILE A 96 -3.10 13.97 -11.97
N GLU A 97 -3.23 15.05 -12.76
CA GLU A 97 -4.27 16.07 -12.58
C GLU A 97 -5.71 15.51 -12.66
N PRO A 98 -6.08 14.70 -13.67
CA PRO A 98 -7.41 14.10 -13.72
C PRO A 98 -7.68 13.14 -12.56
N ALA A 99 -6.67 12.40 -12.11
CA ALA A 99 -6.80 11.48 -10.99
C ALA A 99 -7.07 12.24 -9.68
N LEU A 100 -6.38 13.35 -9.44
CA LEU A 100 -6.60 14.22 -8.27
C LEU A 100 -7.99 14.88 -8.28
N SER A 101 -8.49 15.25 -9.45
CA SER A 101 -9.81 15.86 -9.61
C SER A 101 -10.96 14.84 -9.60
N GLY A 102 -10.66 13.54 -9.58
CA GLY A 102 -11.66 12.47 -9.67
C GLY A 102 -12.36 12.40 -11.03
N ALA A 103 -11.69 12.85 -12.11
CA ALA A 103 -12.22 12.83 -13.48
C ALA A 103 -12.32 11.39 -13.99
N GLN A 104 -13.49 10.76 -13.82
CA GLN A 104 -13.75 9.38 -14.23
C GLN A 104 -13.80 9.21 -15.77
N ASP A 105 -14.03 10.27 -16.49
CA ASP A 105 -14.22 10.32 -17.96
C ASP A 105 -12.89 10.60 -18.69
N ALA A 106 -11.79 10.81 -17.97
CA ALA A 106 -10.49 11.00 -18.60
C ALA A 106 -10.17 9.83 -19.56
N PRO A 107 -9.73 10.12 -20.80
CA PRO A 107 -9.51 9.08 -21.81
C PRO A 107 -8.41 8.09 -21.41
N VAL A 108 -7.46 8.55 -20.58
CA VAL A 108 -6.40 7.75 -19.99
C VAL A 108 -6.40 8.00 -18.48
N ARG A 109 -6.39 6.93 -17.68
CA ARG A 109 -6.47 7.01 -16.21
C ARG A 109 -5.44 6.09 -15.57
N LEU A 110 -4.81 6.54 -14.49
CA LEU A 110 -3.89 5.70 -13.69
C LEU A 110 -4.64 4.50 -13.07
N LEU A 111 -3.99 3.36 -13.10
CA LEU A 111 -4.35 2.14 -12.39
C LEU A 111 -3.29 1.82 -11.32
N ALA A 112 -3.53 0.84 -10.47
CA ALA A 112 -2.46 0.22 -9.69
C ALA A 112 -1.38 -0.30 -10.64
N PRO A 113 -0.09 -0.07 -10.35
CA PRO A 113 0.99 -0.36 -11.30
C PRO A 113 1.31 -1.85 -11.46
N ASN A 114 0.70 -2.72 -10.67
CA ASN A 114 0.80 -4.19 -10.75
C ASN A 114 -0.40 -4.80 -11.49
N ASP A 115 -0.26 -6.03 -11.99
CA ASP A 115 -1.35 -6.79 -12.61
C ASP A 115 -1.44 -8.24 -12.12
N LEU A 116 -0.68 -9.17 -12.69
CA LEU A 116 -0.79 -10.61 -12.38
C LEU A 116 -0.11 -11.00 -11.07
N GLN A 117 0.75 -10.14 -10.53
CA GLN A 117 1.47 -10.38 -9.30
C GLN A 117 0.53 -10.65 -8.13
N ALA A 118 0.81 -11.69 -7.35
CA ALA A 118 0.17 -11.89 -6.06
C ALA A 118 0.42 -10.69 -5.15
N ILE A 119 -0.57 -10.27 -4.37
CA ILE A 119 -0.42 -9.15 -3.46
C ILE A 119 -0.30 -9.69 -2.04
N LYS A 120 0.93 -9.63 -1.50
CA LYS A 120 1.29 -10.12 -0.18
C LYS A 120 1.60 -8.95 0.74
N ALA A 121 1.40 -9.16 2.03
CA ALA A 121 1.79 -8.19 3.04
C ALA A 121 2.45 -8.87 4.23
N CYS A 122 3.34 -8.13 4.89
CA CYS A 122 3.97 -8.53 6.14
C CYS A 122 3.36 -7.72 7.29
N GLY A 123 3.00 -8.40 8.37
CA GLY A 123 2.56 -7.75 9.61
C GLY A 123 3.67 -7.64 10.64
N VAL A 124 3.49 -6.71 11.58
CA VAL A 124 4.28 -6.64 12.83
C VAL A 124 5.79 -6.52 12.62
N THR A 125 6.21 -5.86 11.56
CA THR A 125 7.63 -5.71 11.19
C THR A 125 8.32 -4.51 11.86
N PHE A 126 7.60 -3.75 12.69
CA PHE A 126 8.14 -2.63 13.46
C PHE A 126 7.76 -2.76 14.93
N ALA A 127 8.66 -2.41 15.85
CA ALA A 127 8.42 -2.52 17.29
C ALA A 127 7.19 -1.73 17.74
N VAL A 128 6.95 -0.55 17.16
CA VAL A 128 5.76 0.27 17.45
C VAL A 128 4.49 -0.43 17.01
N SER A 129 4.46 -1.01 15.81
CA SER A 129 3.30 -1.76 15.32
C SER A 129 3.06 -3.04 16.12
N LEU A 130 4.12 -3.74 16.54
CA LEU A 130 4.01 -4.89 17.45
C LEU A 130 3.27 -4.51 18.72
N LEU A 131 3.66 -3.41 19.37
CA LEU A 131 3.02 -2.95 20.60
C LEU A 131 1.53 -2.62 20.37
N GLU A 132 1.19 -1.91 19.29
CA GLU A 132 -0.21 -1.59 18.99
C GLU A 132 -1.03 -2.85 18.70
N ARG A 133 -0.49 -3.85 18.02
CA ARG A 133 -1.18 -5.14 17.82
C ARG A 133 -1.45 -5.90 19.10
N VAL A 134 -0.50 -5.92 20.02
CA VAL A 134 -0.70 -6.53 21.37
C VAL A 134 -1.79 -5.78 22.13
N ILE A 135 -1.84 -4.44 22.03
CA ILE A 135 -2.89 -3.62 22.65
C ILE A 135 -4.26 -3.94 22.04
N GLU A 136 -4.35 -4.00 20.71
CA GLU A 136 -5.60 -4.31 19.98
C GLU A 136 -6.13 -5.70 20.34
N GLU A 137 -5.24 -6.70 20.42
CA GLU A 137 -5.58 -8.06 20.84
C GLU A 137 -6.15 -8.08 22.25
N GLN A 138 -5.47 -7.46 23.22
CA GLN A 138 -5.92 -7.42 24.61
C GLN A 138 -7.20 -6.59 24.78
N ALA A 139 -7.38 -5.55 23.97
CA ALA A 139 -8.62 -4.76 23.92
C ALA A 139 -9.78 -5.51 23.26
N GLY A 140 -9.54 -6.63 22.56
CA GLY A 140 -10.54 -7.38 21.81
C GLY A 140 -11.18 -6.55 20.69
N GLY A 141 -10.41 -5.66 20.06
CA GLY A 141 -10.89 -4.73 19.03
C GLY A 141 -11.75 -3.57 19.56
N ASN A 142 -11.68 -3.28 20.87
CA ASN A 142 -12.43 -2.18 21.50
C ASN A 142 -11.51 -0.97 21.73
N PRO A 143 -11.70 0.17 21.03
CA PRO A 143 -10.83 1.35 21.12
C PRO A 143 -10.80 1.97 22.53
N ALA A 144 -11.92 1.96 23.26
CA ALA A 144 -12.00 2.53 24.61
C ALA A 144 -11.09 1.82 25.63
N LYS A 145 -10.82 0.52 25.43
CA LYS A 145 -9.90 -0.26 26.27
C LYS A 145 -8.44 -0.11 25.84
N ALA A 146 -8.20 0.25 24.59
CA ALA A 146 -6.84 0.33 24.03
C ALA A 146 -6.01 1.42 24.74
N ASP A 147 -6.58 2.55 25.08
CA ASP A 147 -5.87 3.66 25.74
C ASP A 147 -5.44 3.32 27.17
N GLU A 148 -6.30 2.62 27.94
CA GLU A 148 -5.96 2.16 29.28
C GLU A 148 -4.80 1.14 29.23
N LEU A 149 -4.86 0.20 28.28
CA LEU A 149 -3.85 -0.84 28.09
C LEU A 149 -2.51 -0.26 27.61
N ARG A 150 -2.52 0.76 26.73
CA ARG A 150 -1.30 1.41 26.23
C ARG A 150 -0.47 1.99 27.36
N ALA A 151 -1.10 2.67 28.31
CA ALA A 151 -0.42 3.24 29.47
C ALA A 151 0.20 2.19 30.39
N SER A 152 -0.41 1.01 30.52
CA SER A 152 0.07 -0.09 31.37
C SER A 152 1.17 -0.90 30.69
N LEU A 153 0.99 -1.29 29.44
CA LEU A 153 1.93 -2.13 28.70
C LEU A 153 3.30 -1.46 28.45
N LEU A 154 3.33 -0.14 28.21
CA LEU A 154 4.58 0.61 28.11
C LEU A 154 5.45 0.53 29.38
N LYS A 155 4.87 0.34 30.56
CA LYS A 155 5.61 0.13 31.80
C LYS A 155 6.11 -1.30 31.96
N ASP A 156 5.37 -2.28 31.46
CA ASP A 156 5.66 -3.70 31.67
C ASP A 156 6.65 -4.26 30.64
N ILE A 157 6.65 -3.72 29.42
CA ILE A 157 7.54 -4.13 28.32
C ILE A 157 8.93 -3.49 28.43
N GLY A 158 9.34 -2.85 29.45
CA GLY A 158 10.64 -2.21 29.77
C GLY A 158 11.90 -2.56 28.93
N ALA A 159 11.77 -3.40 27.90
CA ALA A 159 12.78 -3.74 26.93
C ALA A 159 12.57 -2.95 25.64
N ASP A 160 13.63 -2.38 25.09
CA ASP A 160 13.62 -1.80 23.74
C ASP A 160 13.48 -2.92 22.71
N LEU A 161 12.22 -3.23 22.34
CA LEU A 161 11.91 -4.24 21.33
C LEU A 161 12.52 -3.92 19.96
N SER A 162 12.84 -2.65 19.69
CA SER A 162 13.45 -2.24 18.42
C SER A 162 14.90 -2.74 18.28
N ALA A 163 15.57 -3.04 19.39
CA ALA A 163 16.93 -3.56 19.40
C ALA A 163 16.98 -5.09 19.27
N ILE A 164 15.85 -5.78 19.38
CA ILE A 164 15.79 -7.25 19.30
C ILE A 164 15.74 -7.70 17.86
N LYS A 165 16.76 -8.46 17.43
CA LYS A 165 16.75 -9.12 16.13
C LYS A 165 15.79 -10.32 16.16
N PRO A 166 14.73 -10.37 15.36
CA PRO A 166 13.81 -11.49 15.31
C PRO A 166 14.52 -12.84 15.07
N GLY A 167 14.08 -13.88 15.77
CA GLY A 167 14.66 -15.23 15.67
C GLY A 167 16.05 -15.40 16.32
N SER A 168 16.59 -14.37 16.96
CA SER A 168 17.88 -14.46 17.66
C SER A 168 17.78 -15.21 18.99
N PRO A 169 18.90 -15.67 19.57
CA PRO A 169 18.91 -16.22 20.94
C PRO A 169 18.37 -15.24 21.99
N GLU A 170 18.60 -13.95 21.80
CA GLU A 170 18.07 -12.89 22.65
C GLU A 170 16.55 -12.79 22.55
N ALA A 171 15.99 -12.92 21.34
CA ALA A 171 14.55 -12.96 21.13
C ALA A 171 13.92 -14.19 21.79
N GLU A 172 14.53 -15.37 21.69
CA GLU A 172 14.06 -16.59 22.35
C GLU A 172 14.12 -16.46 23.87
N LYS A 173 15.18 -15.88 24.44
CA LYS A 173 15.26 -15.62 25.86
C LYS A 173 14.16 -14.67 26.34
N LEU A 174 13.88 -13.63 25.58
CA LEU A 174 12.80 -12.68 25.87
C LEU A 174 11.44 -13.38 25.78
N LYS A 175 11.20 -14.22 24.79
CA LYS A 175 10.00 -15.05 24.65
C LYS A 175 9.73 -15.87 25.92
N GLN A 176 10.76 -16.58 26.41
CA GLN A 176 10.61 -17.39 27.65
C GLN A 176 10.24 -16.54 28.87
N GLN A 177 10.79 -15.33 28.98
CA GLN A 177 10.44 -14.40 30.05
C GLN A 177 8.98 -13.94 30.00
N PHE A 178 8.46 -13.64 28.78
CA PHE A 178 7.06 -13.25 28.58
C PHE A 178 6.09 -14.41 28.85
N ILE A 179 6.44 -15.62 28.37
CA ILE A 179 5.64 -16.84 28.66
C ILE A 179 5.54 -17.07 30.16
N ALA A 180 6.67 -16.99 30.90
CA ALA A 180 6.69 -17.18 32.34
C ALA A 180 5.81 -16.17 33.12
N ARG A 181 5.57 -14.99 32.54
CA ARG A 181 4.70 -13.93 33.07
C ARG A 181 3.26 -14.00 32.57
N GLY A 182 2.92 -14.95 31.69
CA GLY A 182 1.61 -15.03 31.05
C GLY A 182 1.31 -13.84 30.10
N ALA A 183 2.36 -13.17 29.59
CA ALA A 183 2.26 -11.97 28.77
C ALA A 183 2.66 -12.21 27.30
N TRP A 184 2.84 -13.47 26.88
CA TRP A 184 3.14 -13.80 25.50
C TRP A 184 1.91 -13.65 24.60
N SER A 185 2.06 -13.01 23.47
CA SER A 185 1.02 -12.77 22.46
C SER A 185 1.39 -13.43 21.15
N GLN A 186 0.39 -13.82 20.34
CA GLN A 186 0.60 -14.31 18.99
C GLN A 186 1.30 -13.29 18.08
N TYR A 187 1.10 -12.00 18.32
CA TYR A 187 1.79 -10.94 17.58
C TYR A 187 3.26 -10.82 17.97
N MET A 188 3.61 -11.13 19.21
CA MET A 188 5.00 -11.23 19.63
C MET A 188 5.70 -12.41 18.94
N GLU A 189 4.98 -13.54 18.71
CA GLU A 189 5.52 -14.70 18.00
C GLU A 189 6.02 -14.31 16.59
N VAL A 190 5.25 -13.53 15.84
CA VAL A 190 5.64 -13.12 14.49
C VAL A 190 6.52 -11.87 14.48
N GLY A 191 6.42 -11.02 15.49
CA GLY A 191 7.23 -9.79 15.61
C GLY A 191 8.68 -10.07 15.94
N ILE A 192 8.96 -10.95 16.91
CA ILE A 192 10.32 -11.26 17.39
C ILE A 192 10.72 -12.73 17.23
N GLY A 193 9.80 -13.64 16.92
CA GLY A 193 10.08 -15.05 16.62
C GLY A 193 10.82 -15.25 15.30
N PRO A 194 11.13 -16.50 14.92
CA PRO A 194 11.90 -16.81 13.72
C PRO A 194 11.14 -16.55 12.41
N TYR A 195 9.82 -16.65 12.41
CA TYR A 195 8.97 -16.52 11.22
C TYR A 195 8.22 -15.21 11.22
N ALA A 196 8.25 -14.50 10.08
CA ALA A 196 7.46 -13.30 9.88
C ALA A 196 5.98 -13.66 9.63
N GLU A 197 5.09 -12.75 9.99
CA GLU A 197 3.73 -12.78 9.48
C GLU A 197 3.76 -12.39 8.01
N VAL A 198 3.33 -13.31 7.13
CA VAL A 198 3.14 -13.03 5.69
C VAL A 198 1.76 -13.54 5.28
N PHE A 199 0.94 -12.65 4.75
CA PHE A 199 -0.44 -12.99 4.37
C PHE A 199 -0.80 -12.49 2.96
N SER A 200 -1.92 -12.94 2.43
CA SER A 200 -2.47 -12.41 1.18
C SER A 200 -3.29 -11.17 1.49
N LYS A 201 -2.80 -10.01 1.06
CA LYS A 201 -3.48 -8.73 1.26
C LYS A 201 -4.68 -8.57 0.35
N SER A 202 -4.51 -8.97 -0.90
CA SER A 202 -5.55 -8.85 -1.91
C SER A 202 -5.25 -9.75 -3.11
N GLN A 203 -6.17 -9.81 -4.05
CA GLN A 203 -6.05 -10.65 -5.24
C GLN A 203 -5.28 -9.93 -6.36
N PRO A 204 -4.64 -10.66 -7.32
CA PRO A 204 -4.13 -10.06 -8.53
C PRO A 204 -5.17 -9.16 -9.21
N MET A 205 -4.76 -7.97 -9.66
CA MET A 205 -5.60 -6.96 -10.32
C MET A 205 -6.70 -6.29 -9.47
N SER A 206 -6.82 -6.62 -8.17
CA SER A 206 -7.84 -6.01 -7.30
C SER A 206 -7.40 -4.71 -6.63
N ALA A 207 -6.09 -4.41 -6.61
CA ALA A 207 -5.57 -3.17 -6.05
C ALA A 207 -6.07 -1.95 -6.84
N VAL A 208 -6.33 -0.86 -6.13
CA VAL A 208 -6.66 0.44 -6.71
C VAL A 208 -5.43 1.33 -6.78
N GLY A 209 -5.38 2.22 -7.77
CA GLY A 209 -4.23 3.09 -8.03
C GLY A 209 -4.34 4.46 -7.36
N PHE A 210 -3.48 5.35 -7.81
CA PHE A 210 -3.44 6.75 -7.42
C PHE A 210 -4.74 7.48 -7.77
N GLY A 211 -5.25 8.26 -6.82
CA GLY A 211 -6.49 9.03 -6.96
C GLY A 211 -7.78 8.22 -6.82
N ALA A 212 -7.68 6.90 -6.69
CA ALA A 212 -8.84 6.03 -6.55
C ALA A 212 -9.38 6.01 -5.12
N ASP A 213 -10.66 5.64 -5.01
CA ASP A 213 -11.32 5.42 -3.74
C ASP A 213 -10.85 4.10 -3.11
N VAL A 214 -10.54 4.10 -1.81
CA VAL A 214 -10.30 2.90 -1.01
C VAL A 214 -11.52 2.55 -0.17
N GLY A 215 -11.75 1.24 0.01
CA GLY A 215 -12.96 0.70 0.60
C GLY A 215 -12.80 0.20 2.03
N LEU A 216 -13.63 0.71 2.94
CA LEU A 216 -13.82 0.19 4.29
C LEU A 216 -14.99 -0.79 4.32
N HIS A 217 -14.85 -1.93 5.00
CA HIS A 217 -16.00 -2.80 5.24
C HIS A 217 -17.09 -2.06 6.03
N PRO A 218 -18.37 -2.10 5.60
CA PRO A 218 -19.43 -1.26 6.17
C PRO A 218 -19.71 -1.49 7.66
N GLU A 219 -19.35 -2.64 8.20
CA GLU A 219 -19.50 -2.96 9.62
C GLU A 219 -18.35 -2.45 10.50
N SER A 220 -17.22 -2.05 9.91
CA SER A 220 -16.08 -1.56 10.67
C SER A 220 -16.34 -0.16 11.22
N LYS A 221 -16.04 0.01 12.50
CA LYS A 221 -16.16 1.27 13.23
C LYS A 221 -14.82 1.78 13.76
N TRP A 222 -13.77 0.99 13.62
CA TRP A 222 -12.42 1.35 14.03
C TRP A 222 -11.42 0.85 12.97
N ASN A 223 -10.94 1.75 12.16
CA ASN A 223 -10.12 1.47 10.97
C ASN A 223 -9.12 2.58 10.73
N ASN A 224 -8.10 2.29 9.95
CA ASN A 224 -7.01 3.22 9.67
C ASN A 224 -6.32 2.89 8.34
N PRO A 225 -5.58 3.86 7.75
CA PRO A 225 -4.63 3.55 6.71
C PRO A 225 -3.36 2.95 7.34
N GLU A 226 -2.70 2.09 6.61
CA GLU A 226 -1.36 1.62 6.92
C GLU A 226 -0.44 2.00 5.76
N PRO A 227 0.38 3.07 5.94
CA PRO A 227 1.33 3.51 4.93
C PRO A 227 2.53 2.58 4.89
N GLU A 228 2.85 2.08 3.70
CA GLU A 228 3.91 1.09 3.52
C GLU A 228 4.73 1.32 2.26
N ILE A 229 5.96 0.82 2.26
CA ILE A 229 6.69 0.54 1.01
C ILE A 229 6.27 -0.85 0.53
N VAL A 230 6.09 -0.96 -0.78
CA VAL A 230 5.73 -2.21 -1.46
C VAL A 230 6.84 -2.56 -2.44
N LEU A 231 7.46 -3.72 -2.27
CA LEU A 231 8.46 -4.22 -3.21
C LEU A 231 7.77 -4.89 -4.41
N ALA A 232 8.31 -4.65 -5.60
CA ALA A 232 7.99 -5.41 -6.79
C ALA A 232 9.03 -6.53 -6.95
N VAL A 233 8.56 -7.79 -6.91
CA VAL A 233 9.42 -8.98 -6.90
C VAL A 233 9.02 -9.88 -8.06
N ASN A 234 10.00 -10.29 -8.87
CA ASN A 234 9.76 -11.18 -10.01
C ASN A 234 9.65 -12.67 -9.58
N SER A 235 9.38 -13.57 -10.53
CA SER A 235 9.21 -15.01 -10.26
C SER A 235 10.45 -15.70 -9.69
N ARG A 236 11.62 -15.10 -9.89
CA ARG A 236 12.92 -15.57 -9.36
C ARG A 236 13.21 -15.04 -7.95
N ALA A 237 12.23 -14.45 -7.29
CA ALA A 237 12.36 -13.78 -6.00
C ALA A 237 13.41 -12.62 -6.00
N GLN A 238 13.64 -12.00 -7.15
CA GLN A 238 14.49 -10.83 -7.27
C GLN A 238 13.65 -9.58 -7.09
N VAL A 239 14.06 -8.69 -6.19
CA VAL A 239 13.45 -7.37 -6.04
C VAL A 239 13.90 -6.50 -7.21
N VAL A 240 12.96 -6.04 -8.02
CA VAL A 240 13.25 -5.26 -9.23
C VAL A 240 12.84 -3.79 -9.10
N GLY A 241 12.15 -3.44 -8.04
CA GLY A 241 11.72 -2.06 -7.78
C GLY A 241 10.86 -1.93 -6.53
N ALA A 242 10.37 -0.72 -6.28
CA ALA A 242 9.48 -0.43 -5.17
C ALA A 242 8.43 0.63 -5.53
N THR A 243 7.36 0.66 -4.74
CA THR A 243 6.28 1.64 -4.84
C THR A 243 5.71 1.93 -3.45
N LEU A 244 4.67 2.75 -3.36
CA LEU A 244 3.94 3.04 -2.12
C LEU A 244 2.68 2.20 -2.04
N GLY A 245 2.25 1.87 -0.82
CA GLY A 245 1.04 1.13 -0.54
C GLY A 245 0.21 1.73 0.59
N ASN A 246 -1.10 1.53 0.48
CA ASN A 246 -2.06 1.76 1.55
C ASN A 246 -2.74 0.42 1.86
N ASP A 247 -2.27 -0.24 2.91
CA ASP A 247 -2.90 -1.44 3.47
C ASP A 247 -4.05 -1.01 4.38
N VAL A 248 -5.23 -0.82 3.80
CA VAL A 248 -6.41 -0.42 4.59
C VAL A 248 -6.72 -1.48 5.63
N ASN A 249 -6.77 -1.06 6.88
CA ASN A 249 -6.94 -1.95 8.02
C ASN A 249 -8.24 -1.72 8.79
N LEU A 250 -8.87 -2.81 9.21
CA LEU A 250 -10.07 -2.83 10.03
C LEU A 250 -9.73 -3.35 11.43
N ARG A 251 -9.22 -2.44 12.30
CA ARG A 251 -8.68 -2.76 13.64
C ARG A 251 -9.68 -3.48 14.53
N ASP A 252 -10.95 -3.10 14.46
CA ASP A 252 -12.02 -3.71 15.25
C ASP A 252 -12.37 -5.14 14.78
N ILE A 253 -12.05 -5.52 13.55
CA ILE A 253 -12.21 -6.88 13.03
C ILE A 253 -10.96 -7.69 13.31
N GLU A 254 -9.80 -7.18 12.94
CA GLU A 254 -8.50 -7.84 13.14
C GLU A 254 -8.21 -8.10 14.62
N GLY A 255 -8.46 -7.12 15.49
CA GLY A 255 -8.24 -7.24 16.93
C GLY A 255 -9.16 -8.23 17.66
N ARG A 256 -10.24 -8.72 17.00
CA ARG A 256 -11.08 -9.77 17.61
C ARG A 256 -10.45 -11.15 17.52
N SER A 257 -9.78 -11.45 16.43
CA SER A 257 -9.15 -12.75 16.21
C SER A 257 -8.25 -12.71 14.98
N ALA A 258 -7.05 -13.27 15.09
CA ALA A 258 -6.17 -13.50 13.94
C ALA A 258 -6.84 -14.34 12.82
N LEU A 259 -7.83 -15.16 13.13
CA LEU A 259 -8.61 -15.94 12.16
C LEU A 259 -9.52 -15.06 11.28
N LEU A 260 -9.72 -13.80 11.64
CA LEU A 260 -10.48 -12.82 10.87
C LEU A 260 -9.59 -11.95 9.97
N LEU A 261 -8.30 -12.24 9.86
CA LEU A 261 -7.35 -11.45 9.06
C LEU A 261 -7.82 -11.27 7.62
N GLY A 262 -8.30 -12.33 6.95
CA GLY A 262 -8.85 -12.24 5.60
C GLY A 262 -10.03 -11.27 5.49
N LYS A 263 -10.94 -11.27 6.47
CA LYS A 263 -12.06 -10.31 6.50
C LYS A 263 -11.59 -8.88 6.79
N ALA A 264 -10.55 -8.73 7.59
CA ALA A 264 -10.00 -7.41 7.91
C ALA A 264 -9.25 -6.79 6.73
N LYS A 265 -8.62 -7.59 5.88
CA LYS A 265 -7.65 -7.14 4.88
C LYS A 265 -8.11 -7.23 3.43
N ASP A 266 -8.85 -8.27 3.02
CA ASP A 266 -9.23 -8.51 1.61
C ASP A 266 -10.70 -8.14 1.36
N ASN A 267 -10.93 -6.85 1.11
CA ASN A 267 -12.23 -6.30 0.76
C ASN A 267 -12.14 -5.56 -0.58
N ASN A 268 -13.28 -5.26 -1.22
CA ASN A 268 -13.29 -4.45 -2.43
C ASN A 268 -12.58 -3.11 -2.20
N ALA A 269 -11.58 -2.81 -3.02
CA ALA A 269 -10.76 -1.58 -2.96
C ALA A 269 -10.00 -1.36 -1.64
N SER A 270 -9.76 -2.38 -0.80
CA SER A 270 -9.04 -2.23 0.46
C SER A 270 -7.51 -2.21 0.34
N CYS A 271 -6.99 -2.19 -0.90
CA CYS A 271 -5.56 -2.21 -1.19
C CYS A 271 -5.21 -1.13 -2.20
N GLY A 272 -4.52 -0.07 -1.76
CA GLY A 272 -4.00 0.99 -2.64
C GLY A 272 -2.53 0.72 -2.99
N ILE A 273 -2.14 0.80 -4.27
CA ILE A 273 -0.74 0.68 -4.73
C ILE A 273 -0.48 1.76 -5.79
N GLY A 274 0.64 2.48 -5.68
CA GLY A 274 1.03 3.46 -6.68
C GLY A 274 1.89 4.62 -6.16
N PRO A 275 2.07 5.67 -6.97
CA PRO A 275 1.51 5.85 -8.32
C PRO A 275 2.17 4.98 -9.40
N PHE A 276 3.48 4.71 -9.29
CA PHE A 276 4.28 3.92 -10.22
C PHE A 276 5.20 2.99 -9.44
N ILE A 277 5.65 1.90 -10.05
CA ILE A 277 6.82 1.15 -9.59
C ILE A 277 8.07 1.91 -10.06
N ARG A 278 8.92 2.33 -9.14
CA ARG A 278 10.27 2.79 -9.45
C ARG A 278 11.19 1.58 -9.54
N LEU A 279 11.80 1.38 -10.69
CA LEU A 279 12.72 0.27 -10.90
C LEU A 279 14.06 0.53 -10.20
N PHE A 280 14.71 -0.54 -9.78
CA PHE A 280 16.07 -0.48 -9.26
C PHE A 280 17.06 -0.27 -10.39
N ASP A 281 17.95 0.68 -10.16
CA ASP A 281 19.06 1.05 -11.01
C ASP A 281 20.27 1.49 -10.15
N GLU A 282 21.27 2.16 -10.73
CA GLU A 282 22.45 2.63 -10.01
C GLU A 282 22.13 3.73 -8.96
N ARG A 283 20.99 4.42 -9.08
CA ARG A 283 20.58 5.55 -8.21
C ARG A 283 19.53 5.17 -7.18
N PHE A 284 18.72 4.17 -7.50
CA PHE A 284 17.64 3.70 -6.61
C PHE A 284 17.78 2.19 -6.41
N THR A 285 18.12 1.78 -5.21
CA THR A 285 18.47 0.41 -4.85
C THR A 285 17.70 -0.05 -3.61
N ILE A 286 17.89 -1.30 -3.21
CA ILE A 286 17.34 -1.80 -1.94
C ILE A 286 17.87 -1.00 -0.73
N ASP A 287 19.07 -0.45 -0.79
CA ASP A 287 19.61 0.38 0.29
C ASP A 287 18.92 1.74 0.35
N THR A 288 18.47 2.27 -0.79
CA THR A 288 17.60 3.45 -0.82
C THR A 288 16.27 3.17 -0.12
N VAL A 289 15.70 1.97 -0.34
CA VAL A 289 14.48 1.52 0.35
C VAL A 289 14.72 1.37 1.85
N ARG A 290 15.83 0.76 2.27
CA ARG A 290 16.21 0.63 3.69
C ARG A 290 16.35 1.98 4.41
N GLY A 291 16.74 3.01 3.66
CA GLY A 291 16.89 4.38 4.17
C GLY A 291 15.67 5.28 4.00
N ALA A 292 14.60 4.79 3.39
CA ALA A 292 13.47 5.63 3.01
C ALA A 292 12.68 6.15 4.22
N GLU A 293 12.15 7.36 4.04
CA GLU A 293 11.18 7.99 4.92
C GLU A 293 9.83 8.03 4.24
N LEU A 294 8.78 7.67 4.98
CA LEU A 294 7.41 7.77 4.54
C LEU A 294 6.69 8.83 5.36
N ARG A 295 5.84 9.60 4.69
CA ARG A 295 4.94 10.54 5.34
C ARG A 295 3.50 10.16 5.05
N LEU A 296 2.69 10.18 6.08
CA LEU A 296 1.24 10.02 6.02
C LEU A 296 0.59 11.37 6.32
N ALA A 297 -0.32 11.80 5.47
CA ALA A 297 -1.24 12.89 5.78
C ALA A 297 -2.68 12.40 5.61
N ILE A 298 -3.54 12.69 6.60
CA ILE A 298 -4.97 12.44 6.53
C ILE A 298 -5.69 13.77 6.67
N GLU A 299 -6.57 14.05 5.72
CA GLU A 299 -7.37 15.27 5.68
C GLU A 299 -8.86 14.89 5.65
N GLY A 300 -9.59 15.29 6.69
CA GLY A 300 -11.02 15.05 6.80
C GLY A 300 -11.82 15.98 5.88
N ALA A 301 -12.74 15.43 5.08
CA ALA A 301 -13.53 16.19 4.14
C ALA A 301 -14.55 17.10 4.83
N GLU A 302 -15.10 16.69 5.98
CA GLU A 302 -16.24 17.36 6.61
C GLU A 302 -15.89 18.06 7.94
N ASP A 303 -14.91 17.55 8.69
CA ASP A 303 -14.64 17.98 10.06
C ASP A 303 -13.34 18.79 10.21
N GLY A 304 -12.65 19.08 9.10
CA GLY A 304 -11.37 19.78 9.11
C GLY A 304 -10.24 19.04 9.87
N PHE A 305 -10.44 17.74 10.13
CA PHE A 305 -9.43 16.93 10.79
C PHE A 305 -8.15 16.88 9.96
N ARG A 306 -7.02 17.01 10.62
CA ARG A 306 -5.72 16.80 10.00
C ARG A 306 -4.83 15.98 10.92
N LEU A 307 -4.20 14.97 10.34
CA LEU A 307 -3.15 14.19 10.95
C LEU A 307 -1.98 14.12 9.99
N ASP A 308 -0.78 14.39 10.51
CA ASP A 308 0.48 14.19 9.81
C ASP A 308 1.30 13.18 10.61
N GLY A 309 1.88 12.19 9.94
CA GLY A 309 2.73 11.15 10.52
C GLY A 309 3.96 10.91 9.66
N GLU A 310 4.99 10.38 10.28
CA GLU A 310 6.27 10.09 9.66
C GLU A 310 6.76 8.70 10.08
N SER A 311 7.40 8.00 9.16
CA SER A 311 7.83 6.63 9.29
C SER A 311 9.20 6.46 8.65
N HIS A 312 10.10 5.70 9.32
CA HIS A 312 11.46 5.50 8.83
C HIS A 312 11.76 4.01 8.64
N MET A 313 12.04 3.59 7.41
CA MET A 313 12.38 2.20 7.10
C MET A 313 13.57 1.65 7.88
N ARG A 314 14.46 2.51 8.39
CA ARG A 314 15.58 2.10 9.27
C ARG A 314 15.11 1.46 10.59
N GLN A 315 13.86 1.64 10.97
CA GLN A 315 13.28 1.07 12.20
C GLN A 315 12.58 -0.26 11.97
N ILE A 316 12.63 -0.79 10.74
CA ILE A 316 12.11 -2.14 10.45
C ILE A 316 12.93 -3.19 11.20
N SER A 317 12.27 -4.10 11.88
CA SER A 317 12.91 -5.16 12.67
C SER A 317 13.43 -6.31 11.81
N ARG A 318 12.89 -6.48 10.60
CA ARG A 318 13.29 -7.49 9.62
C ARG A 318 13.75 -6.81 8.34
N ASP A 319 14.91 -7.22 7.82
CA ASP A 319 15.39 -6.70 6.54
C ASP A 319 14.39 -6.99 5.41
N PRO A 320 14.16 -6.05 4.47
CA PRO A 320 13.28 -6.28 3.33
C PRO A 320 13.58 -7.55 2.53
N LEU A 321 14.86 -7.93 2.36
CA LEU A 321 15.23 -9.16 1.65
C LEU A 321 14.98 -10.42 2.50
N ASP A 322 15.02 -10.33 3.84
CA ASP A 322 14.57 -11.42 4.71
C ASP A 322 13.08 -11.66 4.51
N LEU A 323 12.26 -10.60 4.48
CA LEU A 323 10.81 -10.71 4.23
C LEU A 323 10.51 -11.33 2.85
N VAL A 324 11.28 -11.00 1.82
CA VAL A 324 11.18 -11.65 0.50
C VAL A 324 11.50 -13.14 0.62
N SER A 325 12.56 -13.51 1.32
CA SER A 325 12.96 -14.92 1.49
C SER A 325 11.96 -15.74 2.29
N GLN A 326 11.23 -15.11 3.21
CA GLN A 326 10.16 -15.75 3.97
C GLN A 326 8.84 -15.83 3.19
N THR A 327 8.69 -15.02 2.14
CA THR A 327 7.52 -15.04 1.25
C THR A 327 7.68 -16.07 0.14
N SER A 328 8.85 -16.17 -0.47
CA SER A 328 9.13 -17.03 -1.63
C SER A 328 10.42 -17.82 -1.43
N GLY A 329 10.41 -19.08 -1.86
CA GLY A 329 11.57 -19.96 -1.74
C GLY A 329 11.29 -21.36 -2.25
N ALA A 330 12.07 -22.36 -1.82
CA ALA A 330 11.90 -23.75 -2.26
C ALA A 330 10.51 -24.33 -1.96
N HIS A 331 9.82 -23.80 -0.95
CA HIS A 331 8.52 -24.29 -0.49
C HIS A 331 7.33 -23.52 -1.04
N HIS A 332 7.55 -22.36 -1.66
CA HIS A 332 6.49 -21.55 -2.25
C HIS A 332 7.02 -20.65 -3.37
N GLN A 333 6.38 -20.68 -4.51
CA GLN A 333 6.75 -19.96 -5.72
C GLN A 333 5.62 -19.05 -6.18
N TYR A 334 5.97 -17.96 -6.87
CA TYR A 334 5.06 -17.02 -7.49
C TYR A 334 5.43 -16.84 -8.96
N PRO A 335 4.85 -17.64 -9.87
CA PRO A 335 5.24 -17.65 -11.29
C PRO A 335 5.07 -16.31 -11.99
N ASP A 336 4.13 -15.46 -11.54
CA ASP A 336 3.88 -14.14 -12.07
C ASP A 336 4.52 -13.01 -11.22
N GLY A 337 5.40 -13.40 -10.28
CA GLY A 337 5.94 -12.46 -9.30
C GLY A 337 4.94 -12.09 -8.20
N PHE A 338 5.34 -11.19 -7.31
CA PHE A 338 4.47 -10.69 -6.25
C PHE A 338 4.82 -9.25 -5.87
N MET A 339 3.81 -8.53 -5.36
CA MET A 339 3.97 -7.27 -4.66
C MET A 339 4.01 -7.56 -3.17
N LEU A 340 5.02 -7.05 -2.45
CA LEU A 340 5.21 -7.31 -1.03
C LEU A 340 5.16 -6.01 -0.23
N PHE A 341 4.09 -5.81 0.51
CA PHE A 341 3.99 -4.79 1.54
C PHE A 341 4.92 -5.15 2.70
N LEU A 342 5.74 -4.22 3.14
CA LEU A 342 6.78 -4.48 4.13
C LEU A 342 6.31 -4.33 5.59
N GLY A 343 5.05 -3.97 5.79
CA GLY A 343 4.47 -3.66 7.09
C GLY A 343 4.51 -2.18 7.42
N THR A 344 3.55 -1.76 8.24
CA THR A 344 3.45 -0.37 8.67
C THR A 344 4.14 -0.13 10.00
N MET A 345 4.82 1.00 10.14
CA MET A 345 5.28 1.48 11.43
C MET A 345 4.46 2.64 11.99
N PHE A 346 3.50 3.15 11.21
CA PHE A 346 2.65 4.24 11.63
C PHE A 346 1.19 3.82 11.66
N SER A 347 0.66 3.70 12.88
CA SER A 347 -0.79 3.58 13.12
C SER A 347 -1.29 4.88 13.72
N PRO A 348 -2.27 5.57 13.09
CA PRO A 348 -2.85 6.78 13.66
C PRO A 348 -3.45 6.52 15.04
N ILE A 349 -3.05 7.32 16.03
CA ILE A 349 -3.55 7.26 17.41
C ILE A 349 -4.18 8.58 17.88
N LYS A 350 -4.06 9.65 17.08
CA LYS A 350 -4.62 10.95 17.41
C LYS A 350 -6.13 10.86 17.50
N ASP A 351 -6.69 11.31 18.62
CA ASP A 351 -8.15 11.35 18.82
C ASP A 351 -8.86 12.11 17.72
N ARG A 352 -10.00 11.55 17.28
CA ARG A 352 -10.90 12.18 16.32
C ARG A 352 -12.32 12.19 16.86
N GLY A 353 -12.86 13.37 17.05
CA GLY A 353 -14.23 13.60 17.53
C GLY A 353 -14.29 13.84 19.03
N ALA A 354 -13.84 12.92 19.88
CA ALA A 354 -13.86 13.08 21.33
C ALA A 354 -12.52 12.62 21.94
N PRO A 355 -12.10 13.16 23.08
CA PRO A 355 -10.95 12.68 23.82
C PRO A 355 -11.06 11.19 24.17
N GLY A 356 -9.99 10.41 23.97
CA GLY A 356 -9.97 8.96 24.21
C GLY A 356 -10.68 8.12 23.16
N ALA A 357 -11.19 8.72 22.08
CA ALA A 357 -11.87 7.97 21.01
C ALA A 357 -10.87 7.31 20.02
N GLY A 358 -9.60 7.72 20.07
CA GLY A 358 -8.60 7.31 19.09
C GLY A 358 -8.92 7.78 17.68
N PHE A 359 -8.19 7.25 16.72
CA PHE A 359 -8.41 7.53 15.30
C PHE A 359 -9.33 6.49 14.67
N THR A 360 -10.26 6.95 13.86
CA THR A 360 -10.97 6.15 12.85
C THR A 360 -11.26 7.03 11.63
N HIS A 361 -11.32 6.43 10.45
CA HIS A 361 -11.70 7.14 9.23
C HIS A 361 -13.14 7.65 9.27
N LYS A 362 -13.36 8.78 8.58
CA LYS A 362 -14.68 9.20 8.09
C LYS A 362 -14.71 9.12 6.57
N LEU A 363 -15.90 8.92 6.03
CA LEU A 363 -16.08 8.86 4.58
C LEU A 363 -15.67 10.19 3.93
N GLY A 364 -14.99 10.11 2.79
CA GLY A 364 -14.42 11.27 2.12
C GLY A 364 -13.04 11.70 2.62
N ASP A 365 -12.47 11.08 3.66
CA ASP A 365 -11.09 11.35 4.06
C ASP A 365 -10.15 11.20 2.88
N ARG A 366 -9.23 12.14 2.74
CA ARG A 366 -8.10 12.04 1.82
C ARG A 366 -6.90 11.51 2.58
N VAL A 367 -6.35 10.40 2.09
CA VAL A 367 -5.11 9.78 2.58
C VAL A 367 -4.02 10.03 1.57
N SER A 368 -2.90 10.61 2.00
CA SER A 368 -1.71 10.85 1.19
C SER A 368 -0.51 10.17 1.84
N ILE A 369 0.13 9.26 1.11
CA ILE A 369 1.33 8.53 1.53
C ILE A 369 2.45 8.93 0.58
N SER A 370 3.56 9.45 1.10
CA SER A 370 4.63 9.98 0.25
C SER A 370 6.02 9.60 0.72
N SER A 371 6.93 9.50 -0.24
CA SER A 371 8.38 9.38 -0.06
C SER A 371 9.10 10.16 -1.14
N ALA A 372 10.22 10.79 -0.82
CA ALA A 372 10.96 11.61 -1.77
C ALA A 372 11.33 10.85 -3.05
N SER A 373 11.70 9.58 -2.93
CA SER A 373 12.12 8.75 -4.05
C SER A 373 10.97 8.06 -4.80
N LEU A 374 9.76 7.95 -4.20
CA LEU A 374 8.63 7.20 -4.76
C LEU A 374 7.44 8.09 -5.16
N GLY A 375 7.50 9.38 -4.83
CA GLY A 375 6.40 10.31 -5.05
C GLY A 375 5.32 10.19 -3.97
N MET A 376 4.05 10.27 -4.36
CA MET A 376 2.91 10.29 -3.44
C MET A 376 1.78 9.42 -3.97
N LEU A 377 1.25 8.54 -3.14
CA LEU A 377 -0.01 7.83 -3.37
C LEU A 377 -1.12 8.61 -2.65
N VAL A 378 -2.21 8.89 -3.36
CA VAL A 378 -3.40 9.56 -2.82
C VAL A 378 -4.60 8.65 -3.00
N ASN A 379 -5.39 8.47 -1.93
CA ASN A 379 -6.65 7.76 -1.99
C ASN A 379 -7.74 8.53 -1.23
N HIS A 380 -9.02 8.31 -1.57
CA HIS A 380 -10.17 8.80 -0.82
C HIS A 380 -10.89 7.62 -0.17
N VAL A 381 -11.38 7.81 1.05
CA VAL A 381 -11.93 6.72 1.86
C VAL A 381 -13.45 6.68 1.72
N TYR A 382 -13.97 5.52 1.32
CA TYR A 382 -15.40 5.25 1.22
C TYR A 382 -15.71 3.83 1.71
N ARG A 383 -16.96 3.42 1.64
CA ARG A 383 -17.35 2.05 1.98
C ARG A 383 -17.07 1.10 0.82
N SER A 384 -16.63 -0.11 1.12
CA SER A 384 -16.29 -1.13 0.12
C SER A 384 -17.49 -1.59 -0.74
N ASP A 385 -18.72 -1.41 -0.24
CA ASP A 385 -19.99 -1.67 -0.95
C ASP A 385 -20.52 -0.46 -1.75
N GLU A 386 -19.90 0.72 -1.59
CA GLU A 386 -20.26 1.96 -2.30
C GLU A 386 -19.25 2.35 -3.39
N VAL A 387 -17.98 1.94 -3.26
CA VAL A 387 -16.97 2.17 -4.29
C VAL A 387 -17.19 1.27 -5.50
N THR A 388 -16.57 1.62 -6.63
CA THR A 388 -16.69 0.85 -7.87
C THR A 388 -16.34 -0.63 -7.63
N PRO A 389 -17.26 -1.57 -7.93
CA PRO A 389 -16.97 -3.00 -7.79
C PRO A 389 -15.83 -3.44 -8.70
N TRP A 390 -14.94 -4.28 -8.17
CA TRP A 390 -13.89 -4.89 -8.98
C TRP A 390 -14.49 -5.92 -9.94
N THR A 391 -14.48 -5.60 -11.22
CA THR A 391 -15.06 -6.45 -12.28
C THR A 391 -14.06 -6.86 -13.36
N PHE A 392 -12.92 -6.15 -13.45
CA PHE A 392 -11.88 -6.41 -14.44
C PHE A 392 -10.75 -7.24 -13.80
N GLY A 393 -10.86 -8.55 -13.82
CA GLY A 393 -9.86 -9.49 -13.34
C GLY A 393 -9.05 -10.12 -14.49
N VAL A 394 -8.21 -11.11 -14.16
CA VAL A 394 -7.29 -11.80 -15.09
C VAL A 394 -8.00 -12.27 -16.37
N ARG A 395 -9.21 -12.87 -16.26
CA ARG A 395 -9.97 -13.31 -17.42
C ARG A 395 -10.34 -12.17 -18.37
N ALA A 396 -10.64 -10.98 -17.86
CA ALA A 396 -10.94 -9.82 -18.67
C ALA A 396 -9.66 -9.27 -19.32
N LEU A 397 -8.54 -9.30 -18.60
CA LEU A 397 -7.24 -8.87 -19.10
C LEU A 397 -6.83 -9.66 -20.34
N TYR A 398 -6.73 -10.98 -20.25
CA TYR A 398 -6.25 -11.74 -21.41
C TYR A 398 -7.24 -11.72 -22.60
N ARG A 399 -8.54 -11.57 -22.34
CA ARG A 399 -9.51 -11.32 -23.45
C ARG A 399 -9.25 -10.00 -24.14
N ASN A 400 -8.98 -8.93 -23.39
CA ASN A 400 -8.63 -7.63 -23.95
C ASN A 400 -7.33 -7.72 -24.74
N LEU A 401 -6.29 -8.35 -24.19
CA LEU A 401 -5.01 -8.53 -24.87
C LEU A 401 -5.16 -9.36 -26.16
N ALA A 402 -5.94 -10.44 -26.12
CA ALA A 402 -6.23 -11.25 -27.32
C ALA A 402 -6.96 -10.45 -28.40
N GLN A 403 -7.98 -9.65 -28.04
CA GLN A 403 -8.69 -8.77 -28.97
C GLN A 403 -7.77 -7.71 -29.61
N ARG A 404 -6.73 -7.29 -28.90
CA ARG A 404 -5.70 -6.35 -29.37
C ARG A 404 -4.59 -7.05 -30.17
N GLY A 405 -4.61 -8.38 -30.30
CA GLY A 405 -3.55 -9.15 -30.97
C GLY A 405 -2.22 -9.16 -30.22
N LEU A 406 -2.26 -9.06 -28.88
CA LEU A 406 -1.09 -8.96 -28.01
C LEU A 406 -0.76 -10.28 -27.28
N LEU A 407 -1.56 -11.32 -27.47
CA LEU A 407 -1.25 -12.69 -27.02
C LEU A 407 -0.80 -13.49 -28.23
N ASN A 408 0.45 -13.91 -28.25
CA ASN A 408 1.03 -14.82 -29.25
C ASN A 408 0.96 -16.27 -28.78
#